data_1f266ef63c5ab44e51fe39410bce1146
#
_entry.id   1f266ef63c5ab44e51fe39410bce1146
#
_cell.length_a   1.000
_cell.length_b   1.000
_cell.length_c   1.000
_cell.angle_alpha   90.00
_cell.angle_beta   90.00
_cell.angle_gamma   90.00
#
_symmetry.space_group_name_H-M   'P 1'
#
loop_
_entity.id
_entity.type
_entity.pdbx_description
1 polymer ?
#
loop_
_entity_poly.entity_id
_entity_poly.type
_entity_poly.pdbx_seq_one_letter_code
_entity_poly.pdbx_strand_id
1 'polypeptide(L)'
;MDRREFINRCLAGITLGLGGISSFTFSNQALSATTARKRFVPTRIDTHGHTVTGLTPDRVIELMDMVGISHMVLMARGRRNDKLTTEIYRNYPQRILPFVSSMYPGWHRQDLRVLGRAQRLLRTGIFRGVGEVMLRYYGIPSKNEPEINVPADSDFIKKLSDIVVRHNGVMIVHMEPEPDAIESLENLLEYNKELKLIWAHCGTVARIQAYTIGHADIGAIMDRHPNLYTDIAGVQPMSLAPSGGLRRPQITNDDGVLYDEFKDILEKHSDRVLFGLDTPWMQCWDEGPFREWVVWADKVVAQLETAGAAERIMYQNAARLFNI
;
A
#
# COMPACT_ATOMS: atom_id res chain seq x y z
N MET A 1 11.53 -28.11 -38.30
CA MET A 1 10.86 -27.33 -39.36
C MET A 1 11.33 -25.91 -39.21
N ASP A 2 12.14 -25.45 -40.13
CA ASP A 2 12.89 -24.18 -40.08
C ASP A 2 11.96 -23.02 -40.43
N ARG A 3 12.21 -21.87 -39.81
CA ARG A 3 11.44 -20.61 -39.94
C ARG A 3 11.36 -20.07 -41.38
N ARG A 4 12.21 -20.55 -42.25
CA ARG A 4 12.22 -20.21 -43.69
C ARG A 4 11.22 -21.01 -44.52
N GLU A 5 10.83 -22.19 -44.11
CA GLU A 5 9.85 -23.03 -44.83
C GLU A 5 8.41 -22.55 -44.64
N PHE A 6 8.12 -21.86 -43.56
CA PHE A 6 6.77 -21.33 -43.26
C PHE A 6 6.40 -20.10 -44.10
N ILE A 7 7.40 -19.30 -44.50
CA ILE A 7 7.16 -18.04 -45.26
C ILE A 7 6.93 -18.33 -46.77
N ASN A 8 7.46 -19.42 -47.28
CA ASN A 8 7.34 -19.73 -48.71
C ASN A 8 6.03 -20.44 -49.13
N ARG A 9 5.19 -20.84 -48.17
CA ARG A 9 3.89 -21.47 -48.46
C ARG A 9 2.73 -20.51 -48.56
N CYS A 10 2.89 -19.24 -48.25
CA CYS A 10 1.84 -18.22 -48.31
C CYS A 10 1.85 -17.37 -49.59
N LEU A 11 2.72 -17.63 -50.56
CA LEU A 11 2.86 -16.81 -51.77
C LEU A 11 2.53 -17.51 -53.10
N ALA A 12 1.81 -18.63 -53.06
CA ALA A 12 1.40 -19.32 -54.29
C ALA A 12 -0.13 -19.46 -54.35
N GLY A 13 -0.80 -18.53 -54.99
CA GLY A 13 -2.23 -18.70 -55.28
C GLY A 13 -2.99 -17.43 -55.63
N ILE A 14 -2.58 -16.67 -56.67
CA ILE A 14 -3.51 -15.78 -57.38
C ILE A 14 -3.09 -15.76 -58.85
N THR A 15 -3.90 -16.38 -59.70
CA THR A 15 -3.86 -16.19 -61.17
C THR A 15 -5.25 -15.90 -61.71
N LEU A 16 -5.38 -14.67 -62.25
CA LEU A 16 -6.18 -14.23 -63.42
C LEU A 16 -7.66 -14.55 -63.54
N GLY A 17 -8.43 -13.50 -63.56
CA GLY A 17 -9.75 -13.37 -64.22
C GLY A 17 -9.98 -11.92 -64.63
N LEU A 18 -9.77 -11.64 -65.95
CA LEU A 18 -10.09 -10.35 -66.61
C LEU A 18 -11.58 -10.20 -66.86
N GLY A 19 -12.18 -9.04 -66.59
CA GLY A 19 -13.45 -8.67 -67.19
C GLY A 19 -14.18 -7.54 -66.44
N GLY A 20 -14.31 -6.36 -67.10
CA GLY A 20 -15.40 -5.43 -66.86
C GLY A 20 -15.10 -4.08 -66.23
N ILE A 21 -14.92 -3.06 -67.08
CA ILE A 21 -14.79 -1.64 -66.76
C ILE A 21 -16.15 -1.10 -66.30
N SER A 22 -16.26 -0.53 -65.13
CA SER A 22 -17.24 0.49 -64.77
C SER A 22 -16.67 1.44 -63.75
N SER A 23 -16.50 2.68 -64.21
CA SER A 23 -15.96 3.82 -63.44
C SER A 23 -16.94 4.23 -62.36
N PHE A 24 -16.64 3.91 -61.10
CA PHE A 24 -17.24 4.57 -59.95
C PHE A 24 -16.12 5.32 -59.19
N THR A 25 -16.18 6.63 -59.24
CA THR A 25 -15.39 7.53 -58.43
C THR A 25 -15.92 7.42 -57.00
N PHE A 26 -15.22 6.66 -56.16
CA PHE A 26 -15.40 6.73 -54.71
C PHE A 26 -14.43 7.77 -54.17
N SER A 27 -15.02 8.84 -53.62
CA SER A 27 -14.29 9.80 -52.81
C SER A 27 -13.68 9.12 -51.61
N ASN A 28 -12.35 9.07 -51.54
CA ASN A 28 -11.58 8.66 -50.38
C ASN A 28 -11.79 9.69 -49.26
N GLN A 29 -12.80 9.53 -48.45
CA GLN A 29 -12.75 10.02 -47.07
C GLN A 29 -12.15 8.93 -46.20
N ALA A 30 -10.85 9.00 -46.01
CA ALA A 30 -10.14 8.22 -45.04
C ALA A 30 -10.58 8.69 -43.65
N LEU A 31 -11.55 7.99 -43.06
CA LEU A 31 -11.83 8.06 -41.62
C LEU A 31 -10.66 7.43 -40.86
N SER A 32 -9.58 8.18 -40.69
CA SER A 32 -8.55 7.89 -39.71
C SER A 32 -9.01 8.47 -38.38
N ALA A 33 -9.85 7.73 -37.66
CA ALA A 33 -10.15 8.00 -36.27
C ALA A 33 -9.85 6.74 -35.45
N THR A 34 -8.59 6.36 -35.42
CA THR A 34 -8.07 5.56 -34.30
C THR A 34 -7.96 6.49 -33.09
N THR A 35 -9.11 6.77 -32.46
CA THR A 35 -9.14 7.20 -31.07
C THR A 35 -8.55 6.04 -30.27
N ALA A 36 -7.26 6.10 -29.98
CA ALA A 36 -6.66 5.28 -28.97
C ALA A 36 -7.51 5.49 -27.69
N ARG A 37 -8.34 4.50 -27.38
CA ARG A 37 -8.99 4.44 -26.07
C ARG A 37 -7.87 4.57 -25.07
N LYS A 38 -7.73 5.72 -24.42
CA LYS A 38 -6.88 5.88 -23.25
C LYS A 38 -7.25 4.71 -22.35
N ARG A 39 -6.33 3.75 -22.20
CA ARG A 39 -6.51 2.64 -21.27
C ARG A 39 -6.74 3.29 -19.92
N PHE A 40 -7.94 3.16 -19.37
CA PHE A 40 -8.23 3.66 -18.03
C PHE A 40 -7.32 2.89 -17.08
N VAL A 41 -6.27 3.55 -16.62
CA VAL A 41 -5.43 3.02 -15.55
C VAL A 41 -6.16 3.41 -14.27
N PRO A 42 -6.63 2.44 -13.47
CA PRO A 42 -7.30 2.76 -12.22
C PRO A 42 -6.38 3.65 -11.37
N THR A 43 -6.88 4.77 -10.89
CA THR A 43 -6.14 5.62 -9.96
C THR A 43 -6.00 4.89 -8.63
N ARG A 44 -4.78 4.87 -8.06
CA ARG A 44 -4.48 4.23 -6.77
C ARG A 44 -3.78 5.21 -5.86
N ILE A 45 -3.97 5.04 -4.55
CA ILE A 45 -3.21 5.74 -3.52
C ILE A 45 -2.55 4.69 -2.64
N ASP A 46 -1.24 4.62 -2.67
CA ASP A 46 -0.47 3.74 -1.79
C ASP A 46 -0.31 4.38 -0.42
N THR A 47 -0.86 3.76 0.60
CA THR A 47 -0.84 4.29 1.97
C THR A 47 0.32 3.76 2.81
N HIS A 48 1.21 2.91 2.24
CA HIS A 48 2.24 2.24 3.01
C HIS A 48 3.54 2.03 2.23
N GLY A 49 4.26 3.13 1.96
CA GLY A 49 5.57 3.08 1.34
C GLY A 49 6.69 3.49 2.29
N HIS A 50 7.88 2.93 2.11
CA HIS A 50 9.06 3.26 2.90
C HIS A 50 10.20 3.84 2.04
N THR A 51 10.79 4.95 2.48
CA THR A 51 12.05 5.40 1.89
C THR A 51 13.22 4.61 2.48
N VAL A 52 14.06 4.10 1.60
CA VAL A 52 15.22 3.28 1.94
C VAL A 52 16.50 3.86 1.34
N THR A 53 17.65 3.52 1.90
CA THR A 53 18.96 3.98 1.38
C THR A 53 19.16 3.50 -0.07
N GLY A 54 19.53 4.41 -0.96
CA GLY A 54 19.75 4.13 -2.40
C GLY A 54 18.55 4.47 -3.29
N LEU A 55 17.38 4.72 -2.72
CA LEU A 55 16.20 5.15 -3.48
C LEU A 55 16.40 6.60 -3.97
N THR A 56 15.98 6.90 -5.19
CA THR A 56 16.01 8.26 -5.77
C THR A 56 14.59 8.80 -5.95
N PRO A 57 14.41 10.15 -5.93
CA PRO A 57 13.09 10.75 -6.17
C PRO A 57 12.46 10.31 -7.50
N ASP A 58 13.25 10.31 -8.58
CA ASP A 58 12.75 9.95 -9.92
C ASP A 58 12.32 8.49 -9.98
N ARG A 59 13.08 7.59 -9.33
CA ARG A 59 12.72 6.17 -9.30
C ARG A 59 11.37 5.91 -8.63
N VAL A 60 11.04 6.65 -7.58
CA VAL A 60 9.72 6.56 -6.91
C VAL A 60 8.62 6.91 -7.91
N ILE A 61 8.77 8.02 -8.63
CA ILE A 61 7.75 8.50 -9.56
C ILE A 61 7.63 7.61 -10.80
N GLU A 62 8.75 7.13 -11.35
CA GLU A 62 8.74 6.17 -12.47
C GLU A 62 7.91 4.93 -12.12
N LEU A 63 8.14 4.35 -10.94
CA LEU A 63 7.39 3.17 -10.50
C LEU A 63 5.92 3.47 -10.24
N MET A 64 5.61 4.60 -9.59
CA MET A 64 4.23 5.03 -9.38
C MET A 64 3.48 5.21 -10.72
N ASP A 65 4.11 5.88 -11.70
CA ASP A 65 3.52 6.13 -13.02
C ASP A 65 3.32 4.83 -13.80
N MET A 66 4.28 3.91 -13.72
CA MET A 66 4.21 2.60 -14.37
C MET A 66 2.96 1.80 -13.99
N VAL A 67 2.50 1.92 -12.74
CA VAL A 67 1.37 1.14 -12.22
C VAL A 67 0.13 1.97 -11.88
N GLY A 68 0.12 3.27 -12.17
CA GLY A 68 -1.02 4.16 -11.97
C GLY A 68 -1.28 4.53 -10.50
N ILE A 69 -0.23 4.63 -9.69
CA ILE A 69 -0.31 5.20 -8.33
C ILE A 69 -0.25 6.72 -8.44
N SER A 70 -1.32 7.41 -8.05
CA SER A 70 -1.40 8.87 -8.08
C SER A 70 -0.68 9.54 -6.91
N HIS A 71 -0.84 8.99 -5.71
CA HIS A 71 -0.22 9.48 -4.48
C HIS A 71 0.35 8.32 -3.67
N MET A 72 1.39 8.60 -2.91
CA MET A 72 2.03 7.62 -2.05
C MET A 72 2.38 8.23 -0.69
N VAL A 73 1.99 7.54 0.38
CA VAL A 73 2.53 7.79 1.71
C VAL A 73 3.97 7.29 1.74
N LEU A 74 4.90 8.12 2.21
CA LEU A 74 6.28 7.73 2.42
C LEU A 74 6.72 7.93 3.86
N MET A 75 7.12 6.83 4.48
CA MET A 75 7.68 6.76 5.82
C MET A 75 9.17 6.44 5.74
N ALA A 76 10.01 7.21 6.42
CA ALA A 76 11.44 6.91 6.40
C ALA A 76 11.75 5.65 7.19
N ARG A 77 12.42 4.67 6.57
CA ARG A 77 13.00 3.55 7.29
C ARG A 77 14.39 3.93 7.81
N GLY A 78 14.44 4.21 9.11
CA GLY A 78 15.65 4.66 9.79
C GLY A 78 15.98 6.15 9.60
N ARG A 79 16.73 6.70 10.57
CA ARG A 79 17.02 8.14 10.71
C ARG A 79 17.63 8.80 9.46
N ARG A 80 18.47 8.06 8.72
CA ARG A 80 19.18 8.61 7.56
C ARG A 80 18.23 8.93 6.40
N ASN A 81 17.09 8.27 6.34
CA ASN A 81 16.15 8.38 5.24
C ASN A 81 15.09 9.49 5.43
N ASP A 82 15.03 10.15 6.60
CA ASP A 82 14.15 11.32 6.83
C ASP A 82 14.41 12.46 5.84
N LYS A 83 15.70 12.70 5.53
CA LYS A 83 16.08 13.72 4.56
C LYS A 83 15.63 13.34 3.16
N LEU A 84 15.76 12.08 2.80
CA LEU A 84 15.34 11.56 1.50
C LEU A 84 13.82 11.68 1.32
N THR A 85 13.01 11.31 2.33
CA THR A 85 11.56 11.50 2.29
C THR A 85 11.19 12.97 2.04
N THR A 86 11.87 13.89 2.71
CA THR A 86 11.65 15.33 2.51
C THR A 86 12.10 15.80 1.12
N GLU A 87 13.19 15.25 0.59
CA GLU A 87 13.69 15.55 -0.74
C GLU A 87 12.71 15.07 -1.82
N ILE A 88 12.24 13.82 -1.73
CA ILE A 88 11.25 13.27 -2.66
C ILE A 88 9.98 14.15 -2.65
N TYR A 89 9.49 14.51 -1.46
CA TYR A 89 8.34 15.41 -1.34
C TYR A 89 8.59 16.78 -2.01
N ARG A 90 9.76 17.39 -1.81
CA ARG A 90 10.06 18.71 -2.40
C ARG A 90 10.07 18.69 -3.92
N ASN A 91 10.54 17.58 -4.50
CA ASN A 91 10.55 17.41 -5.95
C ASN A 91 9.15 17.13 -6.51
N TYR A 92 8.31 16.42 -5.74
CA TYR A 92 6.99 15.94 -6.18
C TYR A 92 5.89 16.15 -5.13
N PRO A 93 5.61 17.42 -4.72
CA PRO A 93 4.72 17.72 -3.59
C PRO A 93 3.26 17.32 -3.83
N GLN A 94 2.86 17.15 -5.10
CA GLN A 94 1.51 16.74 -5.49
C GLN A 94 1.34 15.21 -5.57
N ARG A 95 2.43 14.46 -5.31
CA ARG A 95 2.44 13.00 -5.45
C ARG A 95 2.74 12.28 -4.13
N ILE A 96 3.41 12.95 -3.21
CA ILE A 96 3.97 12.35 -2.01
C ILE A 96 3.29 12.90 -0.76
N LEU A 97 2.92 11.99 0.13
CA LEU A 97 2.36 12.26 1.44
C LEU A 97 3.40 11.85 2.51
N PRO A 98 4.30 12.76 2.91
CA PRO A 98 5.35 12.39 3.85
C PRO A 98 4.79 12.18 5.26
N PHE A 99 5.29 11.13 5.92
CA PHE A 99 4.99 10.83 7.31
C PHE A 99 6.22 10.99 8.18
N VAL A 100 6.01 11.42 9.42
CA VAL A 100 7.07 11.46 10.43
C VAL A 100 7.46 10.04 10.79
N SER A 101 8.71 9.66 10.54
CA SER A 101 9.19 8.32 10.84
C SER A 101 9.16 7.99 12.32
N SER A 102 8.66 6.82 12.66
CA SER A 102 8.73 6.26 14.01
C SER A 102 9.96 5.42 14.27
N MET A 103 10.65 4.96 13.22
CA MET A 103 11.90 4.19 13.35
C MET A 103 13.09 5.06 13.78
N TYR A 104 12.81 6.23 14.30
CA TYR A 104 13.81 7.12 14.86
C TYR A 104 14.30 6.57 16.22
N PRO A 105 15.62 6.59 16.51
CA PRO A 105 16.12 6.16 17.81
C PRO A 105 15.39 6.88 18.94
N GLY A 106 14.85 6.12 19.87
CA GLY A 106 14.12 6.65 21.03
C GLY A 106 12.62 6.35 21.08
N TRP A 107 11.98 5.94 19.98
CA TRP A 107 10.55 5.57 20.01
C TRP A 107 10.26 4.45 21.00
N HIS A 108 10.93 3.32 20.82
CA HIS A 108 10.77 2.15 21.71
C HIS A 108 11.21 2.42 23.16
N ARG A 109 12.00 3.48 23.40
CA ARG A 109 12.37 3.96 24.74
C ARG A 109 11.48 5.07 25.26
N GLN A 110 10.42 5.41 24.51
CA GLN A 110 9.45 6.45 24.86
C GLN A 110 10.11 7.82 25.18
N ASP A 111 11.16 8.16 24.44
CA ASP A 111 11.90 9.42 24.63
C ASP A 111 11.04 10.63 24.23
N LEU A 112 10.71 11.49 25.17
CA LEU A 112 9.85 12.67 24.96
C LEU A 112 10.38 13.62 23.87
N ARG A 113 11.68 13.62 23.57
CA ARG A 113 12.26 14.41 22.46
C ARG A 113 11.66 14.01 21.11
N VAL A 114 11.24 12.77 20.98
CA VAL A 114 10.60 12.27 19.76
C VAL A 114 9.22 12.90 19.58
N LEU A 115 8.45 13.07 20.65
CA LEU A 115 7.16 13.77 20.59
C LEU A 115 7.33 15.22 20.12
N GLY A 116 8.33 15.92 20.69
CA GLY A 116 8.65 17.28 20.26
C GLY A 116 9.06 17.37 18.78
N ARG A 117 9.75 16.34 18.25
CA ARG A 117 10.07 16.25 16.82
C ARG A 117 8.80 16.04 15.98
N ALA A 118 7.95 15.09 16.36
CA ALA A 118 6.70 14.83 15.66
C ALA A 118 5.83 16.09 15.59
N GLN A 119 5.65 16.77 16.70
CA GLN A 119 4.89 18.03 16.77
C GLN A 119 5.48 19.11 15.86
N ARG A 120 6.80 19.29 15.84
CA ARG A 120 7.43 20.30 14.97
C ARG A 120 7.20 19.99 13.49
N LEU A 121 7.32 18.72 13.08
CA LEU A 121 7.17 18.32 11.69
C LEU A 121 5.70 18.39 11.25
N LEU A 122 4.77 17.89 12.04
CA LEU A 122 3.34 18.00 11.74
C LEU A 122 2.86 19.45 11.65
N ARG A 123 3.38 20.33 12.52
CA ARG A 123 3.04 21.77 12.48
C ARG A 123 3.42 22.46 11.17
N THR A 124 4.34 21.90 10.37
CA THR A 124 4.69 22.47 9.06
C THR A 124 3.55 22.38 8.03
N GLY A 125 2.55 21.52 8.29
CA GLY A 125 1.49 21.18 7.32
C GLY A 125 1.97 20.31 6.13
N ILE A 126 3.28 20.00 6.07
CA ILE A 126 3.87 19.14 5.04
C ILE A 126 3.61 17.66 5.38
N PHE A 127 3.89 17.26 6.63
CA PHE A 127 3.72 15.89 7.08
C PHE A 127 2.26 15.59 7.38
N ARG A 128 1.76 14.49 6.83
CA ARG A 128 0.35 14.08 6.90
C ARG A 128 0.04 13.13 8.06
N GLY A 129 1.07 12.67 8.76
CA GLY A 129 0.88 11.71 9.85
C GLY A 129 2.20 11.26 10.45
N VAL A 130 2.10 10.22 11.26
CA VAL A 130 3.21 9.55 11.91
C VAL A 130 3.14 8.05 11.62
N GLY A 131 4.23 7.43 11.22
CA GLY A 131 4.28 6.00 10.91
C GLY A 131 5.63 5.54 10.36
N GLU A 132 5.86 4.29 10.29
CA GLU A 132 5.11 3.20 10.92
C GLU A 132 5.49 3.10 12.40
N VAL A 133 4.54 3.23 13.33
CA VAL A 133 4.81 3.17 14.78
C VAL A 133 4.83 1.70 15.20
N MET A 134 5.99 1.18 15.56
CA MET A 134 6.14 -0.18 16.08
C MET A 134 5.65 -0.23 17.52
N LEU A 135 4.50 -0.86 17.76
CA LEU A 135 3.94 -1.06 19.09
C LEU A 135 4.29 -2.44 19.64
N ARG A 136 3.86 -3.49 18.96
CA ARG A 136 4.29 -4.86 19.23
C ARG A 136 4.97 -5.41 17.98
N TYR A 137 6.24 -5.79 18.08
CA TYR A 137 7.03 -6.29 16.97
C TYR A 137 8.05 -7.31 17.46
N TYR A 138 8.02 -8.53 16.89
CA TYR A 138 8.91 -9.61 17.33
C TYR A 138 10.37 -9.43 16.90
N GLY A 139 10.67 -8.41 16.10
CA GLY A 139 12.01 -8.17 15.58
C GLY A 139 12.45 -9.16 14.51
N ILE A 140 13.60 -8.88 13.93
CA ILE A 140 14.26 -9.75 12.95
C ILE A 140 15.72 -9.93 13.39
N PRO A 141 16.06 -10.94 14.18
CA PRO A 141 17.42 -11.13 14.70
C PRO A 141 18.49 -11.19 13.61
N SER A 142 18.18 -11.84 12.46
CA SER A 142 19.10 -11.92 11.31
C SER A 142 19.40 -10.56 10.65
N LYS A 143 18.59 -9.53 10.92
CA LYS A 143 18.76 -8.16 10.43
C LYS A 143 19.12 -7.17 11.54
N ASN A 144 19.43 -7.67 12.75
CA ASN A 144 19.67 -6.86 13.96
C ASN A 144 18.52 -5.90 14.29
N GLU A 145 17.31 -6.30 13.99
CA GLU A 145 16.09 -5.57 14.38
C GLU A 145 15.60 -6.12 15.72
N PRO A 146 15.57 -5.31 16.78
CA PRO A 146 15.19 -5.77 18.12
C PRO A 146 13.68 -6.01 18.20
N GLU A 147 13.30 -6.84 19.16
CA GLU A 147 11.90 -6.92 19.59
C GLU A 147 11.47 -5.60 20.24
N ILE A 148 10.22 -5.19 19.94
CA ILE A 148 9.61 -3.98 20.50
C ILE A 148 8.29 -4.39 21.16
N ASN A 149 8.06 -3.88 22.38
CA ASN A 149 6.79 -4.01 23.09
C ASN A 149 6.52 -2.68 23.80
N VAL A 150 5.71 -1.84 23.16
CA VAL A 150 5.25 -0.55 23.67
C VAL A 150 3.73 -0.58 23.68
N PRO A 151 3.06 -0.62 24.84
CA PRO A 151 1.61 -0.62 24.89
C PRO A 151 1.02 0.60 24.17
N ALA A 152 0.00 0.37 23.34
CA ALA A 152 -0.65 1.43 22.58
C ALA A 152 -1.27 2.51 23.48
N ASP A 153 -1.74 2.13 24.67
CA ASP A 153 -2.32 3.03 25.66
C ASP A 153 -1.33 3.63 26.65
N SER A 154 -0.01 3.45 26.43
CA SER A 154 1.02 4.12 27.25
C SER A 154 0.87 5.64 27.16
N ASP A 155 1.26 6.35 28.21
CA ASP A 155 1.24 7.83 28.25
C ASP A 155 2.00 8.47 27.08
N PHE A 156 3.06 7.80 26.60
CA PHE A 156 3.83 8.27 25.46
C PHE A 156 3.01 8.20 24.16
N ILE A 157 2.34 7.09 23.90
CA ILE A 157 1.53 6.90 22.67
C ILE A 157 0.25 7.73 22.74
N LYS A 158 -0.40 7.85 23.91
CA LYS A 158 -1.52 8.77 24.12
C LYS A 158 -1.14 10.21 23.78
N LYS A 159 0.00 10.71 24.28
CA LYS A 159 0.50 12.05 23.94
C LYS A 159 0.83 12.19 22.45
N LEU A 160 1.35 11.12 21.81
CA LEU A 160 1.57 11.12 20.37
C LEU A 160 0.25 11.21 19.61
N SER A 161 -0.77 10.44 20.00
CA SER A 161 -2.09 10.48 19.37
C SER A 161 -2.73 11.87 19.48
N ASP A 162 -2.61 12.53 20.62
CA ASP A 162 -3.08 13.92 20.81
C ASP A 162 -2.38 14.91 19.88
N ILE A 163 -1.07 14.72 19.67
CA ILE A 163 -0.28 15.53 18.71
C ILE A 163 -0.79 15.29 17.30
N VAL A 164 -1.00 14.02 16.90
CA VAL A 164 -1.48 13.65 15.58
C VAL A 164 -2.86 14.24 15.30
N VAL A 165 -3.81 14.08 16.21
CA VAL A 165 -5.17 14.62 16.09
C VAL A 165 -5.16 16.14 15.99
N ARG A 166 -4.41 16.83 16.86
CA ARG A 166 -4.28 18.31 16.84
C ARG A 166 -3.86 18.86 15.48
N HIS A 167 -3.12 18.07 14.69
CA HIS A 167 -2.66 18.43 13.35
C HIS A 167 -3.47 17.76 12.24
N ASN A 168 -4.64 17.20 12.54
CA ASN A 168 -5.48 16.45 11.60
C ASN A 168 -4.71 15.37 10.83
N GLY A 169 -3.74 14.74 11.51
CA GLY A 169 -2.88 13.71 10.94
C GLY A 169 -3.48 12.32 11.01
N VAL A 170 -2.75 11.35 10.47
CA VAL A 170 -3.04 9.92 10.52
C VAL A 170 -1.91 9.20 11.24
N MET A 171 -2.21 8.19 12.04
CA MET A 171 -1.22 7.32 12.66
C MET A 171 -1.25 5.94 11.99
N ILE A 172 -0.10 5.46 11.51
CA ILE A 172 0.06 4.08 11.03
C ILE A 172 0.83 3.30 12.08
N VAL A 173 0.29 2.16 12.50
CA VAL A 173 0.90 1.32 13.53
C VAL A 173 1.16 -0.09 13.02
N HIS A 174 2.33 -0.64 13.38
CA HIS A 174 2.62 -2.06 13.29
C HIS A 174 2.42 -2.68 14.66
N MET A 175 1.55 -3.66 14.75
CA MET A 175 1.27 -4.32 16.01
C MET A 175 0.90 -5.78 15.77
N GLU A 176 1.69 -6.66 16.35
CA GLU A 176 1.37 -8.08 16.42
C GLU A 176 0.12 -8.29 17.30
N PRO A 177 -0.88 -9.10 16.87
CA PRO A 177 -2.17 -9.20 17.52
C PRO A 177 -2.15 -10.10 18.78
N GLU A 178 -1.33 -9.77 19.77
CA GLU A 178 -1.36 -10.43 21.06
C GLU A 178 -2.53 -9.87 21.92
N PRO A 179 -3.12 -10.66 22.83
CA PRO A 179 -4.30 -10.24 23.59
C PRO A 179 -4.13 -8.90 24.33
N ASP A 180 -3.01 -8.73 25.03
CA ASP A 180 -2.68 -7.51 25.77
C ASP A 180 -2.35 -6.33 24.84
N ALA A 181 -1.75 -6.57 23.68
CA ALA A 181 -1.53 -5.57 22.67
C ALA A 181 -2.87 -5.07 22.09
N ILE A 182 -3.81 -5.97 21.83
CA ILE A 182 -5.14 -5.60 21.36
C ILE A 182 -5.91 -4.81 22.41
N GLU A 183 -5.93 -5.26 23.66
CA GLU A 183 -6.56 -4.53 24.74
C GLU A 183 -6.01 -3.09 24.83
N SER A 184 -4.68 -2.95 24.75
CA SER A 184 -4.05 -1.63 24.78
C SER A 184 -4.40 -0.77 23.55
N LEU A 185 -4.57 -1.38 22.37
CA LEU A 185 -5.01 -0.67 21.15
C LEU A 185 -6.45 -0.18 21.30
N GLU A 186 -7.36 -1.02 21.78
CA GLU A 186 -8.76 -0.63 22.00
C GLU A 186 -8.84 0.50 23.04
N ASN A 187 -8.05 0.43 24.13
CA ASN A 187 -7.94 1.51 25.11
C ASN A 187 -7.46 2.83 24.48
N LEU A 188 -6.51 2.80 23.54
CA LEU A 188 -6.07 4.00 22.81
C LEU A 188 -7.18 4.55 21.92
N LEU A 189 -7.90 3.69 21.18
CA LEU A 189 -8.98 4.08 20.28
C LEU A 189 -10.16 4.70 21.04
N GLU A 190 -10.46 4.18 22.24
CA GLU A 190 -11.47 4.76 23.16
C GLU A 190 -11.01 6.08 23.79
N TYR A 191 -9.72 6.18 24.15
CA TYR A 191 -9.13 7.40 24.70
C TYR A 191 -9.20 8.55 23.69
N ASN A 192 -8.92 8.29 22.42
CA ASN A 192 -8.86 9.32 21.39
C ASN A 192 -9.71 8.94 20.16
N LYS A 193 -11.02 9.19 20.25
CA LYS A 193 -12.00 8.85 19.21
C LYS A 193 -11.84 9.63 17.91
N GLU A 194 -11.11 10.73 17.92
CA GLU A 194 -10.80 11.52 16.73
C GLU A 194 -9.52 11.03 16.00
N LEU A 195 -8.76 10.11 16.62
CA LEU A 195 -7.57 9.53 16.03
C LEU A 195 -7.93 8.68 14.81
N LYS A 196 -7.43 9.04 13.65
CA LYS A 196 -7.46 8.19 12.46
C LYS A 196 -6.26 7.25 12.53
N LEU A 197 -6.50 6.00 12.90
CA LEU A 197 -5.46 4.99 13.09
C LEU A 197 -5.55 3.92 12.01
N ILE A 198 -4.44 3.65 11.30
CA ILE A 198 -4.30 2.53 10.38
C ILE A 198 -3.50 1.44 11.10
N TRP A 199 -4.15 0.30 11.36
CA TRP A 199 -3.44 -0.90 11.78
C TRP A 199 -2.95 -1.65 10.55
N ALA A 200 -1.66 -1.59 10.31
CA ALA A 200 -1.02 -2.10 9.11
C ALA A 200 -1.22 -3.62 8.94
N HIS A 201 -1.14 -4.08 7.70
CA HIS A 201 -1.07 -5.50 7.32
C HIS A 201 -2.32 -6.32 7.70
N CYS A 202 -3.51 -5.74 7.59
CA CYS A 202 -4.77 -6.34 8.09
C CYS A 202 -4.68 -6.79 9.56
N GLY A 203 -3.87 -6.12 10.38
CA GLY A 203 -3.59 -6.55 11.75
C GLY A 203 -2.88 -7.90 11.84
N THR A 204 -2.26 -8.37 10.76
CA THR A 204 -1.65 -9.69 10.68
C THR A 204 -0.18 -9.67 11.07
N VAL A 205 0.38 -10.84 11.35
CA VAL A 205 1.69 -11.01 11.96
C VAL A 205 2.72 -11.59 11.03
N ALA A 206 3.96 -11.17 11.20
CA ALA A 206 5.12 -11.74 10.50
C ALA A 206 5.47 -13.20 10.91
N ARG A 207 4.92 -13.75 12.00
CA ARG A 207 5.22 -15.11 12.51
C ARG A 207 3.96 -15.85 12.93
N ILE A 208 3.51 -16.77 12.10
CA ILE A 208 2.28 -17.56 12.25
C ILE A 208 2.20 -18.41 13.55
N GLN A 209 3.30 -18.65 14.25
CA GLN A 209 3.33 -19.60 15.37
C GLN A 209 2.93 -19.02 16.73
N ALA A 210 2.68 -17.71 16.81
CA ALA A 210 2.40 -17.03 18.08
C ALA A 210 0.92 -16.59 18.23
N TYR A 211 0.04 -16.96 17.29
CA TYR A 211 -1.33 -16.45 17.28
C TYR A 211 -2.26 -17.07 18.28
N THR A 212 -2.93 -16.18 19.00
CA THR A 212 -4.14 -16.51 19.76
C THR A 212 -5.40 -15.83 19.21
N ILE A 213 -5.27 -14.99 18.17
CA ILE A 213 -6.36 -14.19 17.63
C ILE A 213 -6.57 -14.50 16.15
N GLY A 214 -7.79 -14.84 15.78
CA GLY A 214 -8.21 -15.10 14.42
C GLY A 214 -8.63 -13.84 13.66
N HIS A 215 -8.79 -13.95 12.33
CA HIS A 215 -9.22 -12.86 11.45
C HIS A 215 -10.57 -12.26 11.84
N ALA A 216 -11.47 -13.07 12.37
CA ALA A 216 -12.78 -12.63 12.85
C ALA A 216 -12.68 -11.56 13.96
N ASP A 217 -11.64 -11.65 14.78
CA ASP A 217 -11.43 -10.70 15.87
C ASP A 217 -11.07 -9.31 15.37
N ILE A 218 -10.32 -9.20 14.27
CA ILE A 218 -9.98 -7.91 13.64
C ILE A 218 -11.24 -7.22 13.11
N GLY A 219 -12.10 -7.96 12.43
CA GLY A 219 -13.40 -7.46 11.98
C GLY A 219 -14.25 -6.97 13.15
N ALA A 220 -14.29 -7.71 14.25
CA ALA A 220 -15.01 -7.34 15.45
C ALA A 220 -14.44 -6.08 16.15
N ILE A 221 -13.12 -5.89 16.12
CA ILE A 221 -12.48 -4.67 16.62
C ILE A 221 -12.85 -3.47 15.73
N MET A 222 -12.83 -3.64 14.40
CA MET A 222 -13.26 -2.60 13.46
C MET A 222 -14.75 -2.25 13.62
N ASP A 223 -15.61 -3.19 14.01
CA ASP A 223 -17.03 -2.94 14.34
C ASP A 223 -17.18 -1.99 15.53
N ARG A 224 -16.35 -2.16 16.56
CA ARG A 224 -16.40 -1.34 17.78
C ARG A 224 -15.77 0.02 17.63
N HIS A 225 -14.78 0.15 16.74
CA HIS A 225 -13.95 1.35 16.60
C HIS A 225 -14.03 1.93 15.18
N PRO A 226 -14.94 2.88 14.91
CA PRO A 226 -15.10 3.50 13.59
C PRO A 226 -13.90 4.34 13.14
N ASN A 227 -13.01 4.70 14.05
CA ASN A 227 -11.75 5.42 13.82
C ASN A 227 -10.56 4.50 13.49
N LEU A 228 -10.78 3.18 13.45
CA LEU A 228 -9.79 2.18 13.03
C LEU A 228 -9.93 1.89 11.55
N TYR A 229 -8.81 1.98 10.84
CA TYR A 229 -8.57 1.58 9.48
C TYR A 229 -7.56 0.44 9.43
N THR A 230 -7.48 -0.26 8.32
CA THR A 230 -6.40 -1.21 8.04
C THR A 230 -5.95 -1.11 6.59
N ASP A 231 -4.80 -1.69 6.25
CA ASP A 231 -4.32 -1.77 4.89
C ASP A 231 -4.00 -3.21 4.47
N ILE A 232 -3.93 -3.44 3.16
CA ILE A 232 -3.52 -4.72 2.57
C ILE A 232 -2.02 -4.75 2.23
N ALA A 233 -1.23 -3.87 2.82
CA ALA A 233 0.21 -3.81 2.63
C ALA A 233 0.91 -5.02 3.26
N GLY A 234 1.93 -5.56 2.61
CA GLY A 234 2.79 -6.59 3.20
C GLY A 234 2.14 -7.95 3.46
N VAL A 235 0.93 -8.22 2.95
CA VAL A 235 0.18 -9.49 3.14
C VAL A 235 0.04 -10.30 1.85
N GLN A 236 0.81 -9.98 0.83
CA GLN A 236 0.88 -10.71 -0.43
C GLN A 236 1.51 -12.11 -0.25
N PRO A 237 1.26 -13.06 -1.17
CA PRO A 237 1.82 -14.40 -1.13
C PRO A 237 3.35 -14.41 -1.01
N MET A 238 3.89 -15.45 -0.34
CA MET A 238 5.34 -15.63 -0.19
C MET A 238 6.07 -15.76 -1.53
N SER A 239 5.40 -16.28 -2.56
CA SER A 239 5.92 -16.34 -3.93
C SER A 239 6.23 -14.96 -4.51
N LEU A 240 5.58 -13.91 -4.04
CA LEU A 240 5.82 -12.52 -4.41
C LEU A 240 6.75 -11.79 -3.43
N ALA A 241 7.16 -12.41 -2.33
CA ALA A 241 8.08 -11.79 -1.38
C ALA A 241 9.48 -11.68 -1.98
N PRO A 242 10.21 -10.57 -1.78
CA PRO A 242 11.62 -10.48 -2.14
C PRO A 242 12.40 -11.61 -1.47
N SER A 243 13.38 -12.18 -2.18
CA SER A 243 14.19 -13.31 -1.69
C SER A 243 14.69 -13.07 -0.26
N GLY A 244 14.42 -14.02 0.65
CA GLY A 244 14.74 -13.91 2.09
C GLY A 244 13.67 -13.23 2.93
N GLY A 245 12.47 -13.03 2.41
CA GLY A 245 11.32 -12.55 3.16
C GLY A 245 10.94 -13.48 4.31
N LEU A 246 10.55 -12.90 5.43
CA LEU A 246 9.97 -13.65 6.54
C LEU A 246 8.63 -14.24 6.10
N ARG A 247 8.27 -15.40 6.66
CA ARG A 247 6.89 -15.88 6.52
C ARG A 247 5.96 -14.82 7.10
N ARG A 248 5.17 -14.23 6.23
CA ARG A 248 4.11 -13.29 6.58
C ARG A 248 2.77 -13.99 6.48
N PRO A 249 1.78 -13.61 7.25
CA PRO A 249 0.42 -14.00 6.97
C PRO A 249 0.06 -13.53 5.58
N GLN A 250 -0.74 -14.31 4.92
CA GLN A 250 -1.21 -14.05 3.58
C GLN A 250 -2.72 -13.98 3.64
N ILE A 251 -3.29 -13.02 2.94
CA ILE A 251 -4.75 -12.96 2.80
C ILE A 251 -5.23 -13.73 1.57
N THR A 252 -4.29 -14.24 0.76
CA THR A 252 -4.58 -15.08 -0.42
C THR A 252 -3.68 -16.32 -0.41
N ASN A 253 -4.07 -17.34 -1.16
CA ASN A 253 -3.15 -18.41 -1.54
C ASN A 253 -2.14 -17.93 -2.60
N ASP A 254 -1.23 -18.81 -3.03
CA ASP A 254 -0.19 -18.49 -4.03
C ASP A 254 -0.75 -18.17 -5.43
N ASP A 255 -1.97 -18.60 -5.75
CA ASP A 255 -2.67 -18.26 -6.99
C ASP A 255 -3.36 -16.87 -6.91
N GLY A 256 -3.33 -16.24 -5.74
CA GLY A 256 -3.98 -14.96 -5.48
C GLY A 256 -5.48 -15.06 -5.18
N VAL A 257 -5.97 -16.27 -4.83
CA VAL A 257 -7.36 -16.45 -4.38
C VAL A 257 -7.47 -16.01 -2.93
N LEU A 258 -8.38 -15.07 -2.69
CA LEU A 258 -8.63 -14.50 -1.37
C LEU A 258 -9.27 -15.55 -0.45
N TYR A 259 -8.78 -15.66 0.79
CA TYR A 259 -9.41 -16.53 1.79
C TYR A 259 -10.73 -15.92 2.25
N ASP A 260 -11.74 -16.76 2.45
CA ASP A 260 -13.12 -16.35 2.74
C ASP A 260 -13.21 -15.39 3.94
N GLU A 261 -12.49 -15.70 5.02
CA GLU A 261 -12.45 -14.86 6.22
C GLU A 261 -11.92 -13.45 5.97
N PHE A 262 -10.96 -13.28 5.07
CA PHE A 262 -10.47 -11.96 4.67
C PHE A 262 -11.42 -11.29 3.69
N LYS A 263 -12.05 -12.06 2.79
CA LYS A 263 -13.07 -11.53 1.88
C LYS A 263 -14.20 -10.88 2.69
N ASP A 264 -14.69 -11.56 3.71
CA ASP A 264 -15.75 -11.03 4.60
C ASP A 264 -15.33 -9.71 5.27
N ILE A 265 -14.09 -9.61 5.78
CA ILE A 265 -13.56 -8.39 6.39
C ILE A 265 -13.44 -7.26 5.36
N LEU A 266 -12.86 -7.54 4.19
CA LEU A 266 -12.64 -6.55 3.14
C LEU A 266 -13.97 -6.03 2.57
N GLU A 267 -14.99 -6.85 2.49
CA GLU A 267 -16.32 -6.44 2.03
C GLU A 267 -17.08 -5.63 3.07
N LYS A 268 -17.15 -6.16 4.29
CA LYS A 268 -17.87 -5.51 5.39
C LYS A 268 -17.30 -4.14 5.74
N HIS A 269 -15.96 -4.03 5.75
CA HIS A 269 -15.24 -2.82 6.12
C HIS A 269 -14.58 -2.13 4.93
N SER A 270 -15.10 -2.35 3.71
CA SER A 270 -14.55 -1.80 2.49
C SER A 270 -14.41 -0.27 2.48
N ASP A 271 -15.06 0.44 3.37
CA ASP A 271 -14.97 1.89 3.58
C ASP A 271 -13.77 2.32 4.45
N ARG A 272 -13.07 1.37 5.09
CA ARG A 272 -11.94 1.61 6.01
C ARG A 272 -10.73 0.71 5.75
N VAL A 273 -10.77 -0.11 4.70
CA VAL A 273 -9.61 -0.82 4.19
C VAL A 273 -8.90 0.03 3.14
N LEU A 274 -7.58 0.00 3.13
CA LEU A 274 -6.72 0.84 2.29
C LEU A 274 -5.76 -0.03 1.46
N PHE A 275 -5.39 0.47 0.29
CA PHE A 275 -4.32 -0.11 -0.52
C PHE A 275 -2.96 0.37 -0.01
N GLY A 276 -2.00 -0.53 0.09
CA GLY A 276 -0.61 -0.26 0.43
C GLY A 276 0.30 -1.37 -0.09
N LEU A 277 1.58 -1.06 -0.31
CA LEU A 277 2.56 -2.02 -0.83
C LEU A 277 3.50 -2.57 0.24
N ASP A 278 3.90 -1.76 1.23
CA ASP A 278 4.96 -2.04 2.20
C ASP A 278 6.32 -2.30 1.53
N THR A 279 7.05 -1.24 1.22
CA THR A 279 8.32 -1.27 0.49
C THR A 279 9.55 -1.08 1.39
N PRO A 280 9.79 -1.92 2.42
CA PRO A 280 10.78 -1.66 3.47
C PRO A 280 12.24 -1.91 3.06
N TRP A 281 12.50 -2.49 1.89
CA TRP A 281 13.85 -2.79 1.38
C TRP A 281 14.03 -2.32 -0.05
N MET A 282 15.29 -2.12 -0.48
CA MET A 282 15.60 -1.63 -1.82
C MET A 282 15.05 -2.55 -2.93
N GLN A 283 15.05 -3.88 -2.71
CA GLN A 283 14.51 -4.86 -3.67
C GLN A 283 13.01 -4.70 -3.93
N CYS A 284 12.27 -4.10 -2.98
CA CYS A 284 10.85 -3.79 -3.17
C CYS A 284 10.61 -2.69 -4.21
N TRP A 285 11.65 -1.89 -4.50
CA TRP A 285 11.64 -0.81 -5.48
C TRP A 285 12.18 -1.24 -6.85
N ASP A 286 12.39 -2.54 -7.07
CA ASP A 286 12.64 -3.10 -8.39
C ASP A 286 11.32 -3.20 -9.18
N GLU A 287 11.38 -3.00 -10.50
CA GLU A 287 10.20 -2.92 -11.37
C GLU A 287 9.32 -4.18 -11.30
N GLY A 288 9.95 -5.36 -11.30
CA GLY A 288 9.24 -6.64 -11.25
C GLY A 288 8.39 -6.78 -9.99
N PRO A 289 8.99 -6.84 -8.79
CA PRO A 289 8.26 -6.95 -7.53
C PRO A 289 7.23 -5.84 -7.33
N PHE A 290 7.56 -4.60 -7.64
CA PHE A 290 6.65 -3.46 -7.48
C PHE A 290 5.39 -3.62 -8.34
N ARG A 291 5.55 -4.03 -9.60
CA ARG A 291 4.44 -4.29 -10.53
C ARG A 291 3.61 -5.50 -10.09
N GLU A 292 4.27 -6.60 -9.71
CA GLU A 292 3.60 -7.84 -9.30
C GLU A 292 2.71 -7.65 -8.08
N TRP A 293 3.13 -6.84 -7.11
CA TRP A 293 2.32 -6.52 -5.92
C TRP A 293 1.08 -5.71 -6.26
N VAL A 294 1.18 -4.76 -7.20
CA VAL A 294 0.00 -4.02 -7.66
C VAL A 294 -0.94 -4.93 -8.43
N VAL A 295 -0.43 -5.81 -9.29
CA VAL A 295 -1.25 -6.80 -10.01
C VAL A 295 -1.93 -7.76 -9.03
N TRP A 296 -1.24 -8.17 -7.96
CA TRP A 296 -1.83 -8.96 -6.90
C TRP A 296 -2.97 -8.21 -6.19
N ALA A 297 -2.76 -6.97 -5.80
CA ALA A 297 -3.80 -6.15 -5.17
C ALA A 297 -5.03 -5.96 -6.07
N ASP A 298 -4.83 -5.76 -7.38
CA ASP A 298 -5.92 -5.72 -8.36
C ASP A 298 -6.71 -7.04 -8.39
N LYS A 299 -6.02 -8.19 -8.31
CA LYS A 299 -6.68 -9.51 -8.23
C LYS A 299 -7.48 -9.68 -6.93
N VAL A 300 -6.96 -9.18 -5.81
CA VAL A 300 -7.64 -9.24 -4.51
C VAL A 300 -8.96 -8.48 -4.59
N VAL A 301 -8.92 -7.21 -4.98
CA VAL A 301 -10.13 -6.38 -4.99
C VAL A 301 -11.14 -6.77 -6.09
N ALA A 302 -10.68 -7.44 -7.15
CA ALA A 302 -11.55 -7.95 -8.21
C ALA A 302 -12.43 -9.14 -7.75
N GLN A 303 -12.12 -9.77 -6.62
CA GLN A 303 -12.89 -10.87 -6.04
C GLN A 303 -14.00 -10.39 -5.10
N LEU A 304 -14.04 -9.07 -4.80
CA LEU A 304 -15.04 -8.50 -3.92
C LEU A 304 -16.37 -8.28 -4.67
N GLU A 305 -17.47 -8.66 -4.05
CA GLU A 305 -18.82 -8.59 -4.63
C GLU A 305 -19.54 -7.30 -4.24
N THR A 306 -19.13 -6.69 -3.14
CA THR A 306 -19.71 -5.41 -2.68
C THR A 306 -19.44 -4.29 -3.67
N ALA A 307 -20.51 -3.71 -4.23
CA ALA A 307 -20.41 -2.64 -5.22
C ALA A 307 -19.53 -1.48 -4.76
N GLY A 308 -18.53 -1.11 -5.58
CA GLY A 308 -17.60 -0.02 -5.30
C GLY A 308 -16.55 -0.33 -4.22
N ALA A 309 -16.44 -1.57 -3.71
CA ALA A 309 -15.44 -1.93 -2.72
C ALA A 309 -14.02 -1.77 -3.26
N ALA A 310 -13.79 -2.20 -4.50
CA ALA A 310 -12.48 -2.08 -5.15
C ALA A 310 -12.02 -0.61 -5.24
N GLU A 311 -12.87 0.29 -5.71
CA GLU A 311 -12.56 1.72 -5.81
C GLU A 311 -12.34 2.36 -4.44
N ARG A 312 -13.14 1.96 -3.44
CA ARG A 312 -12.95 2.43 -2.07
C ARG A 312 -11.58 2.05 -1.53
N ILE A 313 -11.22 0.78 -1.63
CA ILE A 313 -9.94 0.25 -1.09
C ILE A 313 -8.75 0.84 -1.85
N MET A 314 -8.80 0.85 -3.18
CA MET A 314 -7.66 1.26 -4.00
C MET A 314 -7.44 2.78 -4.00
N TYR A 315 -8.50 3.59 -3.77
CA TYR A 315 -8.41 5.04 -3.94
C TYR A 315 -9.24 5.86 -2.95
N GLN A 316 -10.58 5.64 -2.89
CA GLN A 316 -11.51 6.62 -2.30
C GLN A 316 -11.31 6.79 -0.80
N ASN A 317 -11.00 5.71 -0.08
CA ASN A 317 -10.77 5.76 1.36
C ASN A 317 -9.54 6.60 1.69
N ALA A 318 -8.44 6.38 0.98
CA ALA A 318 -7.22 7.15 1.16
C ALA A 318 -7.43 8.62 0.75
N ALA A 319 -8.10 8.88 -0.37
CA ALA A 319 -8.43 10.23 -0.80
C ALA A 319 -9.22 11.00 0.26
N ARG A 320 -10.26 10.35 0.84
CA ARG A 320 -11.05 10.91 1.94
C ARG A 320 -10.22 11.10 3.21
N LEU A 321 -9.40 10.09 3.58
CA LEU A 321 -8.60 10.11 4.80
C LEU A 321 -7.56 11.24 4.81
N PHE A 322 -6.93 11.49 3.66
CA PHE A 322 -5.88 12.51 3.50
C PHE A 322 -6.38 13.83 2.93
N ASN A 323 -7.66 13.92 2.55
CA ASN A 323 -8.29 15.09 1.95
C ASN A 323 -7.54 15.56 0.69
N ILE A 324 -7.44 14.67 -0.30
CA ILE A 324 -6.78 14.87 -1.61
C ILE A 324 -7.67 14.45 -2.77
#